data_55142a815bc3d8827396312d9886e7d2
#
_entry.id   55142a815bc3d8827396312d9886e7d2
#
_cell.length_a   1.000
_cell.length_b   1.000
_cell.length_c   1.000
_cell.angle_alpha   90.00
_cell.angle_beta   90.00
_cell.angle_gamma   90.00
#
_symmetry.space_group_name_H-M   'P 1'
#
loop_
_entity.id
_entity.type
_entity.pdbx_description
1 polymer ?
#
loop_
_entity_poly.entity_id
_entity_poly.type
_entity_poly.pdbx_seq_one_letter_code
_entity_poly.pdbx_strand_id
1 'polypeptide(L)'
;MFEPIESVIPLLEKQGYKINDPWDIVDIFEKKLAKFAGSKYAVSVDNCTDGMFLCLKYLNFEGEVTIPSNTWLSVPGMIIHAGCNVKFEDVEWSGLYQLKPTPVYDGATRFTEGMYIPGAYQCVSFHHRKRLRIGKGGMIFTDDKEAYDWFRVARYEGRNLSVPYEEDTHEILGWNMYMTPEQAARGILLY
;
A
#
# COMPACT_ATOMS: atom_id res chain seq x y z
N MET A 1 20.68 -7.33 1.75
CA MET A 1 20.46 -8.38 0.73
C MET A 1 19.15 -9.03 1.09
N PHE A 2 18.20 -9.18 0.16
CA PHE A 2 16.99 -9.94 0.41
C PHE A 2 17.35 -11.43 0.42
N GLU A 3 16.71 -12.20 1.31
CA GLU A 3 16.84 -13.66 1.24
C GLU A 3 16.17 -14.17 -0.03
N PRO A 4 16.76 -15.19 -0.71
CA PRO A 4 16.13 -15.78 -1.87
C PRO A 4 14.73 -16.30 -1.52
N ILE A 5 13.77 -16.07 -2.40
CA ILE A 5 12.38 -16.46 -2.18
C ILE A 5 12.24 -17.97 -1.92
N GLU A 6 13.10 -18.76 -2.52
CA GLU A 6 13.20 -20.21 -2.36
C GLU A 6 13.49 -20.63 -0.92
N SER A 7 14.12 -19.77 -0.12
CA SER A 7 14.36 -20.05 1.31
C SER A 7 13.12 -19.83 2.17
N VAL A 8 12.18 -19.01 1.70
CA VAL A 8 10.98 -18.61 2.44
C VAL A 8 9.81 -19.56 2.17
N ILE A 9 9.68 -20.07 0.95
CA ILE A 9 8.60 -20.99 0.56
C ILE A 9 8.45 -22.16 1.53
N PRO A 10 9.52 -22.93 1.87
CA PRO A 10 9.40 -24.06 2.79
C PRO A 10 8.94 -23.66 4.21
N LEU A 11 9.25 -22.43 4.64
CA LEU A 11 8.80 -21.92 5.95
C LEU A 11 7.30 -21.62 5.95
N LEU A 12 6.79 -21.07 4.85
CA LEU A 12 5.37 -20.80 4.69
C LEU A 12 4.56 -22.10 4.55
N GLU A 13 5.06 -23.06 3.79
CA GLU A 13 4.43 -24.39 3.64
C GLU A 13 4.32 -25.12 4.99
N LYS A 14 5.35 -25.05 5.84
CA LYS A 14 5.30 -25.58 7.22
C LYS A 14 4.24 -24.89 8.09
N GLN A 15 3.89 -23.65 7.79
CA GLN A 15 2.81 -22.91 8.45
C GLN A 15 1.42 -23.24 7.84
N GLY A 16 1.34 -24.13 6.86
CA GLY A 16 0.11 -24.57 6.22
C GLY A 16 -0.33 -23.73 5.01
N TYR A 17 0.54 -22.82 4.53
CA TYR A 17 0.26 -22.09 3.29
C TYR A 17 0.61 -22.94 2.08
N LYS A 18 -0.23 -22.87 1.05
CA LYS A 18 0.05 -23.47 -0.25
C LYS A 18 0.60 -22.36 -1.17
N ILE A 19 1.81 -22.56 -1.69
CA ILE A 19 2.49 -21.62 -2.61
C ILE A 19 2.56 -22.30 -3.97
N ASN A 20 1.76 -21.85 -4.92
CA ASN A 20 1.78 -22.35 -6.30
C ASN A 20 2.57 -21.40 -7.21
N ASP A 21 2.55 -20.10 -6.87
CA ASP A 21 3.18 -19.01 -7.60
C ASP A 21 3.81 -18.03 -6.58
N PRO A 22 4.94 -17.38 -6.89
CA PRO A 22 5.54 -16.38 -6.00
C PRO A 22 4.59 -15.27 -5.54
N TRP A 23 3.60 -14.89 -6.35
CA TRP A 23 2.60 -13.88 -6.00
C TRP A 23 1.66 -14.29 -4.87
N ASP A 24 1.51 -15.61 -4.61
CA ASP A 24 0.77 -16.11 -3.43
C ASP A 24 1.37 -15.56 -2.13
N ILE A 25 2.68 -15.29 -2.10
CA ILE A 25 3.38 -14.73 -0.94
C ILE A 25 2.92 -13.28 -0.69
N VAL A 26 2.71 -12.52 -1.75
CA VAL A 26 2.17 -11.14 -1.67
C VAL A 26 0.76 -11.18 -1.08
N ASP A 27 -0.09 -12.07 -1.58
CA ASP A 27 -1.47 -12.24 -1.09
C ASP A 27 -1.50 -12.69 0.39
N ILE A 28 -0.61 -13.57 0.80
CA ILE A 28 -0.46 -13.99 2.21
C ILE A 28 -0.06 -12.80 3.08
N PHE A 29 0.91 -12.01 2.64
CA PHE A 29 1.37 -10.84 3.37
C PHE A 29 0.25 -9.81 3.54
N GLU A 30 -0.48 -9.50 2.46
CA GLU A 30 -1.62 -8.59 2.47
C GLU A 30 -2.70 -9.05 3.46
N LYS A 31 -3.10 -10.33 3.41
CA LYS A 31 -4.10 -10.91 4.34
C LYS A 31 -3.65 -10.84 5.80
N LYS A 32 -2.36 -11.14 6.08
CA LYS A 32 -1.79 -11.03 7.43
C LYS A 32 -1.86 -9.59 7.95
N LEU A 33 -1.47 -8.62 7.13
CA LEU A 33 -1.46 -7.22 7.53
C LEU A 33 -2.84 -6.58 7.59
N ALA A 34 -3.78 -6.95 6.71
CA ALA A 34 -5.18 -6.56 6.84
C ALA A 34 -5.74 -6.98 8.21
N LYS A 35 -5.53 -8.24 8.60
CA LYS A 35 -5.94 -8.75 9.91
C LYS A 35 -5.29 -7.99 11.07
N PHE A 36 -3.99 -7.72 10.98
CA PHE A 36 -3.25 -6.96 12.00
C PHE A 36 -3.78 -5.53 12.14
N ALA A 37 -3.99 -4.85 11.03
CA ALA A 37 -4.48 -3.48 11.04
C ALA A 37 -5.96 -3.36 11.44
N GLY A 38 -6.75 -4.43 11.26
CA GLY A 38 -8.19 -4.45 11.50
C GLY A 38 -9.01 -3.95 10.31
N SER A 39 -8.44 -3.94 9.09
CA SER A 39 -9.15 -3.64 7.84
C SER A 39 -9.65 -4.93 7.17
N LYS A 40 -10.63 -4.79 6.26
CA LYS A 40 -11.08 -5.94 5.44
C LYS A 40 -10.04 -6.34 4.39
N TYR A 41 -9.37 -5.34 3.82
CA TYR A 41 -8.43 -5.52 2.71
C TYR A 41 -7.15 -4.75 2.96
N ALA A 42 -6.08 -5.26 2.36
CA ALA A 42 -4.79 -4.58 2.26
C ALA A 42 -4.22 -4.78 0.85
N VAL A 43 -3.61 -3.75 0.31
CA VAL A 43 -2.94 -3.78 -1.00
C VAL A 43 -1.51 -3.30 -0.82
N SER A 44 -0.55 -4.18 -1.07
CA SER A 44 0.86 -3.83 -0.99
C SER A 44 1.30 -3.00 -2.19
N VAL A 45 2.17 -2.04 -1.95
CA VAL A 45 2.73 -1.14 -2.95
C VAL A 45 4.24 -1.00 -2.73
N ASP A 46 4.95 -0.46 -3.69
CA ASP A 46 6.40 -0.32 -3.60
C ASP A 46 6.87 0.73 -2.58
N ASN A 47 6.00 1.67 -2.19
CA ASN A 47 6.20 2.61 -1.06
C ASN A 47 4.89 3.30 -0.65
N CYS A 48 4.89 3.95 0.54
CA CYS A 48 3.72 4.66 1.08
C CYS A 48 3.26 5.85 0.21
N THR A 49 4.19 6.56 -0.40
CA THR A 49 3.91 7.72 -1.25
C THR A 49 3.08 7.32 -2.46
N ASP A 50 3.45 6.22 -3.13
CA ASP A 50 2.72 5.68 -4.26
C ASP A 50 1.36 5.10 -3.84
N GLY A 51 1.28 4.54 -2.64
CA GLY A 51 -0.03 4.16 -2.07
C GLY A 51 -0.98 5.34 -1.94
N MET A 52 -0.52 6.47 -1.42
CA MET A 52 -1.34 7.70 -1.34
C MET A 52 -1.68 8.27 -2.72
N PHE A 53 -0.73 8.20 -3.66
CA PHE A 53 -0.97 8.58 -5.05
C PHE A 53 -2.11 7.78 -5.67
N LEU A 54 -2.05 6.45 -5.56
CA LEU A 54 -3.11 5.57 -6.07
C LEU A 54 -4.46 5.87 -5.42
N CYS A 55 -4.48 6.19 -4.12
CA CYS A 55 -5.72 6.59 -3.45
C CYS A 55 -6.32 7.87 -4.05
N LEU A 56 -5.52 8.90 -4.30
CA LEU A 56 -5.99 10.14 -4.94
C LEU A 56 -6.46 9.90 -6.37
N LYS A 57 -5.78 9.03 -7.12
CA LYS A 57 -6.18 8.64 -8.49
C LYS A 57 -7.48 7.86 -8.51
N TYR A 58 -7.67 6.91 -7.58
CA TYR A 58 -8.93 6.17 -7.43
C TYR A 58 -10.11 7.10 -7.14
N LEU A 59 -9.92 8.04 -6.23
CA LEU A 59 -10.93 9.03 -5.87
C LEU A 59 -11.23 10.03 -7.00
N ASN A 60 -10.40 10.06 -8.04
CA ASN A 60 -10.43 11.09 -9.09
C ASN A 60 -10.57 12.50 -8.48
N PHE A 61 -9.83 12.71 -7.37
CA PHE A 61 -9.93 13.96 -6.62
C PHE A 61 -9.22 15.09 -7.36
N GLU A 62 -9.93 16.17 -7.57
CA GLU A 62 -9.43 17.42 -8.13
C GLU A 62 -9.61 18.52 -7.08
N GLY A 63 -8.58 19.32 -6.87
CA GLY A 63 -8.67 20.44 -5.93
C GLY A 63 -7.46 20.57 -5.00
N GLU A 64 -7.69 21.26 -3.88
CA GLU A 64 -6.65 21.54 -2.90
C GLU A 64 -6.62 20.45 -1.81
N VAL A 65 -5.44 19.88 -1.59
CA VAL A 65 -5.17 18.91 -0.51
C VAL A 65 -4.36 19.60 0.58
N THR A 66 -4.92 19.68 1.77
CA THR A 66 -4.27 20.25 2.95
C THR A 66 -3.52 19.17 3.73
N ILE A 67 -2.24 19.42 3.97
CA ILE A 67 -1.33 18.55 4.73
C ILE A 67 -0.54 19.37 5.77
N PRO A 68 0.00 18.72 6.84
CA PRO A 68 0.90 19.38 7.76
C PRO A 68 2.14 19.93 7.05
N SER A 69 2.60 21.13 7.44
CA SER A 69 3.84 21.72 6.93
C SER A 69 5.07 20.88 7.30
N ASN A 70 5.02 20.20 8.46
CA ASN A 70 6.05 19.27 8.91
C ASN A 70 5.73 17.84 8.47
N THR A 71 5.86 17.57 7.16
CA THR A 71 5.67 16.22 6.57
C THR A 71 6.87 15.82 5.71
N TRP A 72 6.86 14.58 5.23
CA TRP A 72 7.93 14.07 4.37
C TRP A 72 7.87 14.68 2.99
N LEU A 73 9.04 15.02 2.44
CA LEU A 73 9.21 15.77 1.18
C LEU A 73 8.46 15.18 -0.03
N SER A 74 8.32 13.84 -0.09
CA SER A 74 7.62 13.20 -1.21
C SER A 74 6.09 13.40 -1.19
N VAL A 75 5.51 13.76 -0.05
CA VAL A 75 4.04 13.87 0.08
C VAL A 75 3.49 15.04 -0.74
N PRO A 76 3.97 16.30 -0.60
CA PRO A 76 3.51 17.39 -1.45
C PRO A 76 3.80 17.14 -2.93
N GLY A 77 4.95 16.56 -3.27
CA GLY A 77 5.28 16.19 -4.66
C GLY A 77 4.28 15.20 -5.25
N MET A 78 3.92 14.17 -4.51
CA MET A 78 2.93 13.17 -4.92
C MET A 78 1.55 13.81 -5.16
N ILE A 79 1.09 14.72 -4.30
CA ILE A 79 -0.19 15.41 -4.44
C ILE A 79 -0.21 16.21 -5.76
N ILE A 80 0.87 16.91 -6.09
CA ILE A 80 1.02 17.65 -7.35
C ILE A 80 1.00 16.67 -8.54
N HIS A 81 1.72 15.56 -8.46
CA HIS A 81 1.74 14.52 -9.52
C HIS A 81 0.37 13.85 -9.70
N ALA A 82 -0.43 13.79 -8.65
CA ALA A 82 -1.83 13.31 -8.77
C ALA A 82 -2.75 14.29 -9.49
N GLY A 83 -2.32 15.53 -9.74
CA GLY A 83 -3.09 16.59 -10.40
C GLY A 83 -3.79 17.54 -9.42
N CYS A 84 -3.43 17.48 -8.13
CA CYS A 84 -4.01 18.29 -7.07
C CYS A 84 -3.13 19.49 -6.70
N ASN A 85 -3.71 20.47 -6.02
CA ASN A 85 -2.98 21.56 -5.41
C ASN A 85 -2.63 21.23 -3.95
N VAL A 86 -1.50 21.75 -3.46
CA VAL A 86 -1.06 21.55 -2.08
C VAL A 86 -1.31 22.79 -1.26
N LYS A 87 -1.90 22.60 -0.07
CA LYS A 87 -1.95 23.59 0.99
C LYS A 87 -1.26 23.06 2.23
N PHE A 88 -0.39 23.87 2.82
CA PHE A 88 0.27 23.55 4.08
C PHE A 88 -0.49 24.17 5.25
N GLU A 89 -0.65 23.37 6.30
CA GLU A 89 -1.21 23.81 7.58
C GLU A 89 -0.16 23.59 8.68
N ASP A 90 0.09 24.63 9.50
CA ASP A 90 1.01 24.52 10.62
C ASP A 90 0.31 23.87 11.81
N VAL A 91 0.31 22.54 11.82
CA VAL A 91 -0.33 21.71 12.85
C VAL A 91 0.64 20.64 13.34
N GLU A 92 0.62 20.39 14.63
CA GLU A 92 1.31 19.22 15.21
C GLU A 92 0.53 17.95 14.92
N TRP A 93 1.25 16.88 14.59
CA TRP A 93 0.68 15.56 14.37
C TRP A 93 1.60 14.45 14.88
N SER A 94 1.03 13.28 15.15
CA SER A 94 1.78 12.11 15.59
C SER A 94 1.14 10.83 15.07
N GLY A 95 1.96 9.96 14.50
CA GLY A 95 1.55 8.63 14.03
C GLY A 95 0.88 8.64 12.66
N LEU A 96 -0.15 9.44 12.47
CA LEU A 96 -0.85 9.59 11.20
C LEU A 96 -1.52 10.96 11.07
N TYR A 97 -1.81 11.37 9.84
CA TYR A 97 -2.62 12.56 9.53
C TYR A 97 -3.42 12.33 8.25
N GLN A 98 -4.48 13.08 8.09
CA GLN A 98 -5.37 13.04 6.92
C GLN A 98 -4.90 14.00 5.84
N LEU A 99 -4.95 13.59 4.59
CA LEU A 99 -4.85 14.43 3.40
C LEU A 99 -6.23 15.08 3.17
N LYS A 100 -6.52 16.19 3.87
CA LYS A 100 -7.83 16.84 3.86
C LYS A 100 -8.15 17.46 2.49
N PRO A 101 -9.42 17.37 2.00
CA PRO A 101 -10.60 16.77 2.63
C PRO A 101 -10.80 15.29 2.32
N THR A 102 -9.87 14.62 1.64
CA THR A 102 -10.00 13.24 1.18
C THR A 102 -9.99 12.24 2.35
N PRO A 103 -10.53 11.02 2.21
CA PRO A 103 -10.41 9.97 3.21
C PRO A 103 -9.05 9.25 3.19
N VAL A 104 -8.02 9.87 2.62
CA VAL A 104 -6.65 9.33 2.55
C VAL A 104 -5.87 9.74 3.79
N TYR A 105 -5.17 8.79 4.40
CA TYR A 105 -4.35 9.01 5.60
C TYR A 105 -2.91 8.56 5.38
N ASP A 106 -1.96 9.43 5.70
CA ASP A 106 -0.56 9.08 5.82
C ASP A 106 -0.29 8.51 7.21
N GLY A 107 -0.09 7.20 7.30
CA GLY A 107 0.29 6.45 8.48
C GLY A 107 1.73 5.93 8.42
N ALA A 108 2.62 6.57 7.65
CA ALA A 108 3.99 6.10 7.42
C ALA A 108 4.82 5.90 8.69
N THR A 109 4.42 6.51 9.81
CA THR A 109 5.08 6.36 11.12
C THR A 109 4.30 5.51 12.11
N ARG A 110 3.09 5.05 11.76
CA ARG A 110 2.20 4.25 12.61
C ARG A 110 2.17 2.80 12.13
N PHE A 111 2.44 1.86 13.03
CA PHE A 111 2.29 0.44 12.79
C PHE A 111 1.97 -0.26 14.12
N THR A 112 0.68 -0.40 14.41
CA THR A 112 0.14 -0.99 15.66
C THR A 112 -1.09 -1.81 15.33
N GLU A 113 -1.34 -2.86 16.12
CA GLU A 113 -2.55 -3.68 15.97
C GLU A 113 -3.82 -2.83 16.09
N GLY A 114 -4.82 -3.13 15.25
CA GLY A 114 -6.09 -2.42 15.22
C GLY A 114 -6.00 -0.94 14.82
N MET A 115 -4.96 -0.55 14.08
CA MET A 115 -4.71 0.86 13.75
C MET A 115 -5.58 1.43 12.63
N TYR A 116 -6.32 0.59 11.91
CA TYR A 116 -7.09 1.02 10.76
C TYR A 116 -8.27 1.92 11.18
N ILE A 117 -8.50 2.97 10.42
CA ILE A 117 -9.64 3.88 10.57
C ILE A 117 -10.75 3.43 9.62
N PRO A 118 -11.93 3.01 10.11
CA PRO A 118 -13.03 2.60 9.23
C PRO A 118 -13.40 3.66 8.20
N GLY A 119 -13.52 3.24 6.94
CA GLY A 119 -13.83 4.13 5.81
C GLY A 119 -12.65 4.94 5.26
N ALA A 120 -11.44 4.75 5.80
CA ALA A 120 -10.25 5.39 5.29
C ALA A 120 -9.55 4.58 4.18
N TYR A 121 -8.73 5.25 3.40
CA TYR A 121 -7.61 4.69 2.64
C TYR A 121 -6.33 5.03 3.41
N GLN A 122 -5.89 4.11 4.26
CA GLN A 122 -4.78 4.36 5.17
C GLN A 122 -3.49 3.75 4.64
N CYS A 123 -2.50 4.59 4.38
CA CYS A 123 -1.21 4.17 3.81
C CYS A 123 -0.12 4.08 4.87
N VAL A 124 0.71 3.02 4.80
CA VAL A 124 1.85 2.83 5.68
C VAL A 124 3.13 2.55 4.90
N SER A 125 4.28 2.76 5.55
CA SER A 125 5.60 2.58 4.96
C SER A 125 6.38 1.44 5.63
N PHE A 126 7.07 0.64 4.82
CA PHE A 126 8.00 -0.40 5.24
C PHE A 126 9.48 -0.05 4.94
N HIS A 127 9.76 1.23 4.77
CA HIS A 127 11.14 1.71 4.62
C HIS A 127 12.00 1.27 5.81
N HIS A 128 13.33 1.11 5.60
CA HIS A 128 14.26 0.58 6.62
C HIS A 128 14.27 1.36 7.96
N ARG A 129 13.74 2.59 8.01
CA ARG A 129 13.61 3.40 9.24
C ARG A 129 12.26 3.26 9.94
N LYS A 130 11.35 2.44 9.40
CA LYS A 130 10.01 2.25 9.95
C LYS A 130 9.94 1.08 10.93
N ARG A 131 8.78 0.82 11.52
CA ARG A 131 8.61 -0.26 12.51
C ARG A 131 8.78 -1.64 11.89
N LEU A 132 8.10 -1.92 10.77
CA LEU A 132 8.33 -3.11 9.95
C LEU A 132 9.36 -2.75 8.85
N ARG A 133 10.61 -3.19 9.04
CA ARG A 133 11.77 -2.73 8.27
C ARG A 133 12.06 -3.64 7.08
N ILE A 134 11.18 -3.70 6.12
CA ILE A 134 11.40 -4.53 4.91
C ILE A 134 12.57 -3.98 4.08
N GLY A 135 12.77 -2.65 4.07
CA GLY A 135 13.77 -1.95 3.26
C GLY A 135 13.10 -0.94 2.35
N LYS A 136 12.24 -1.38 1.47
CA LYS A 136 11.32 -0.61 0.63
C LYS A 136 9.95 -1.30 0.66
N GLY A 137 8.87 -0.56 0.52
CA GLY A 137 7.50 -1.08 0.50
C GLY A 137 6.52 -0.16 1.20
N GLY A 138 5.25 -0.40 0.93
CA GLY A 138 4.11 0.24 1.57
C GLY A 138 2.87 -0.65 1.53
N MET A 139 1.79 -0.20 2.16
CA MET A 139 0.52 -0.89 2.16
C MET A 139 -0.61 0.13 2.21
N ILE A 140 -1.68 -0.12 1.46
CA ILE A 140 -2.96 0.59 1.55
C ILE A 140 -3.92 -0.32 2.32
N PHE A 141 -4.50 0.16 3.41
CA PHE A 141 -5.58 -0.51 4.13
C PHE A 141 -6.91 0.11 3.78
N THR A 142 -7.92 -0.73 3.53
CA THR A 142 -9.26 -0.28 3.18
C THR A 142 -10.34 -1.32 3.52
N ASP A 143 -11.58 -0.89 3.70
CA ASP A 143 -12.76 -1.74 3.78
C ASP A 143 -13.58 -1.73 2.47
N ASP A 144 -13.20 -0.89 1.53
CA ASP A 144 -13.83 -0.71 0.23
C ASP A 144 -13.35 -1.79 -0.74
N LYS A 145 -14.27 -2.67 -1.16
CA LYS A 145 -13.96 -3.77 -2.08
C LYS A 145 -13.66 -3.28 -3.50
N GLU A 146 -14.37 -2.26 -3.96
CA GLU A 146 -14.17 -1.73 -5.32
C GLU A 146 -12.80 -1.05 -5.42
N ALA A 147 -12.44 -0.26 -4.41
CA ALA A 147 -11.11 0.33 -4.30
C ALA A 147 -9.99 -0.74 -4.22
N TYR A 148 -10.22 -1.79 -3.42
CA TYR A 148 -9.28 -2.91 -3.31
C TYR A 148 -9.01 -3.56 -4.68
N ASP A 149 -10.06 -3.85 -5.44
CA ASP A 149 -9.92 -4.46 -6.76
C ASP A 149 -9.21 -3.52 -7.74
N TRP A 150 -9.59 -2.25 -7.73
CA TRP A 150 -8.96 -1.24 -8.56
C TRP A 150 -7.47 -1.06 -8.24
N PHE A 151 -7.08 -0.98 -6.95
CA PHE A 151 -5.68 -0.82 -6.54
C PHE A 151 -4.81 -1.99 -6.98
N ARG A 152 -5.33 -3.21 -6.92
CA ARG A 152 -4.60 -4.41 -7.36
C ARG A 152 -4.24 -4.37 -8.84
N VAL A 153 -5.13 -3.87 -9.66
CA VAL A 153 -4.93 -3.70 -11.10
C VAL A 153 -4.03 -2.49 -11.36
N ALA A 154 -4.37 -1.33 -10.77
CA ALA A 154 -3.68 -0.06 -11.02
C ALA A 154 -2.19 -0.10 -10.61
N ARG A 155 -1.84 -0.74 -9.48
CA ARG A 155 -0.44 -0.87 -9.03
C ARG A 155 0.43 -1.73 -9.96
N TYR A 156 -0.19 -2.60 -10.75
CA TYR A 156 0.48 -3.53 -11.67
C TYR A 156 0.20 -3.16 -13.11
N GLU A 157 0.53 -1.94 -13.49
CA GLU A 157 0.49 -1.43 -14.88
C GLU A 157 -0.91 -1.44 -15.51
N GLY A 158 -1.97 -1.54 -14.73
CA GLY A 158 -3.35 -1.67 -15.20
C GLY A 158 -3.73 -3.11 -15.59
N ARG A 159 -2.87 -4.07 -15.26
CA ARG A 159 -3.06 -5.47 -15.60
C ARG A 159 -3.84 -6.23 -14.53
N ASN A 160 -4.83 -7.00 -14.95
CA ASN A 160 -5.56 -7.92 -14.10
C ASN A 160 -4.86 -9.30 -14.06
N LEU A 161 -4.12 -9.58 -13.00
CA LEU A 161 -3.41 -10.85 -12.80
C LEU A 161 -4.33 -12.07 -12.60
N SER A 162 -5.65 -11.87 -12.48
CA SER A 162 -6.62 -12.96 -12.33
C SER A 162 -7.04 -13.59 -13.67
N VAL A 163 -6.63 -13.00 -14.79
CA VAL A 163 -6.91 -13.47 -16.15
C VAL A 163 -5.62 -13.64 -16.95
N PRO A 164 -5.59 -14.56 -17.95
CA PRO A 164 -4.48 -14.66 -18.89
C PRO A 164 -4.19 -13.32 -19.58
N TYR A 165 -2.94 -13.11 -20.01
CA TYR A 165 -2.52 -11.84 -20.62
C TYR A 165 -3.35 -11.51 -21.88
N GLU A 166 -3.62 -12.53 -22.68
CA GLU A 166 -4.35 -12.42 -23.96
C GLU A 166 -5.84 -12.11 -23.78
N GLU A 167 -6.37 -12.34 -22.56
CA GLU A 167 -7.78 -12.11 -22.22
C GLU A 167 -7.98 -10.82 -21.44
N ASP A 168 -6.89 -10.14 -21.05
CA ASP A 168 -6.96 -8.90 -20.27
C ASP A 168 -7.36 -7.71 -21.17
N THR A 169 -8.40 -7.02 -20.78
CA THR A 169 -8.95 -5.88 -21.54
C THR A 169 -8.20 -4.57 -21.33
N HIS A 170 -7.32 -4.52 -20.34
CA HIS A 170 -6.50 -3.34 -19.98
C HIS A 170 -7.30 -2.04 -19.82
N GLU A 171 -8.47 -2.11 -19.17
CA GLU A 171 -9.39 -0.97 -19.02
C GLU A 171 -8.92 0.10 -18.04
N ILE A 172 -8.00 -0.25 -17.14
CA ILE A 172 -7.50 0.64 -16.11
C ILE A 172 -6.12 1.14 -16.48
N LEU A 173 -5.94 2.47 -16.52
CA LEU A 173 -4.61 3.06 -16.58
C LEU A 173 -3.88 2.77 -15.25
N GLY A 174 -2.76 2.07 -15.33
CA GLY A 174 -2.00 1.66 -14.16
C GLY A 174 -0.58 2.20 -14.13
N TRP A 175 0.11 1.84 -13.05
CA TRP A 175 1.49 2.22 -12.78
C TRP A 175 2.29 1.02 -12.31
N ASN A 176 3.61 1.04 -12.52
CA ASN A 176 4.53 0.04 -11.98
C ASN A 176 4.87 0.41 -10.52
N MET A 177 3.96 0.07 -9.60
CA MET A 177 4.02 0.44 -8.18
C MET A 177 3.76 -0.75 -7.25
N TYR A 178 3.96 -1.96 -7.71
CA TYR A 178 3.73 -3.17 -6.93
C TYR A 178 4.89 -3.51 -5.98
N MET A 179 4.59 -4.22 -4.90
CA MET A 179 5.57 -4.87 -4.05
C MET A 179 5.98 -6.21 -4.66
N THR A 180 7.28 -6.51 -4.68
CA THR A 180 7.75 -7.80 -5.18
C THR A 180 7.51 -8.95 -4.18
N PRO A 181 7.42 -10.21 -4.65
CA PRO A 181 7.31 -11.36 -3.76
C PRO A 181 8.43 -11.46 -2.72
N GLU A 182 9.68 -11.06 -3.05
CA GLU A 182 10.83 -11.06 -2.14
C GLU A 182 10.64 -10.03 -1.01
N GLN A 183 10.08 -8.86 -1.32
CA GLN A 183 9.76 -7.86 -0.31
C GLN A 183 8.66 -8.36 0.62
N ALA A 184 7.60 -8.97 0.08
CA ALA A 184 6.52 -9.55 0.86
C ALA A 184 7.01 -10.70 1.75
N ALA A 185 7.85 -11.59 1.21
CA ALA A 185 8.48 -12.69 1.94
C ALA A 185 9.29 -12.17 3.14
N ARG A 186 10.13 -11.15 2.91
CA ARG A 186 10.86 -10.49 3.99
C ARG A 186 9.90 -9.88 5.02
N GLY A 187 8.80 -9.27 4.56
CA GLY A 187 7.77 -8.73 5.44
C GLY A 187 7.15 -9.78 6.36
N ILE A 188 6.86 -10.97 5.83
CA ILE A 188 6.31 -12.09 6.61
C ILE A 188 7.30 -12.59 7.66
N LEU A 189 8.60 -12.65 7.32
CA LEU A 189 9.64 -13.11 8.26
C LEU A 189 9.91 -12.12 9.40
N LEU A 190 9.67 -10.82 9.17
CA LEU A 190 9.90 -9.75 10.15
C LEU A 190 8.67 -9.44 10.99
N TYR A 191 7.50 -9.90 10.56
CA TYR A 191 6.20 -9.73 11.24
C TYR A 191 6.00 -10.81 12.29
#